data_ce1c7c32c6207f1e195dd6ee726d3cf4
#
_entry.id   ce1c7c32c6207f1e195dd6ee726d3cf4
#
_cell.length_a   1.000
_cell.length_b   1.000
_cell.length_c   1.000
_cell.angle_alpha   90.00
_cell.angle_beta   90.00
_cell.angle_gamma   90.00
#
_symmetry.space_group_name_H-M   'P 1'
#
loop_
_entity.id
_entity.type
_entity.pdbx_description
1 polymer ?
#
loop_
_entity_poly.entity_id
_entity_poly.type
_entity_poly.pdbx_seq_one_letter_code
_entity_poly.pdbx_strand_id
1 'polypeptide(L)'
;VARKLIVPVVSEKLVFSSGYITAQEEKPLAYINGADKPISEYLMPNDIVYITAGSNIGLKPGDTLAIYRIREKVAHTQTGKNLGRIVTIVGLVRITEVGPQSGKARIVQSTEAVTRKETLKGYEKFNVPKVIMGDPMLEVAKTPEGFIVATKSPIEAATAYRVVYLDKGTD
;
A
#
# COMPACT_ATOMS: atom_id res chain seq x y z
N VAL A 1 26.47 -27.30 -12.77
CA VAL A 1 26.38 -25.89 -12.37
C VAL A 1 25.16 -25.75 -11.49
N ALA A 2 25.35 -25.54 -10.16
CA ALA A 2 24.24 -25.35 -9.23
C ALA A 2 23.49 -24.04 -9.62
N ARG A 3 22.17 -24.13 -9.89
CA ARG A 3 21.33 -22.97 -10.13
C ARG A 3 21.22 -22.20 -8.81
N LYS A 4 21.77 -20.99 -8.77
CA LYS A 4 21.54 -20.06 -7.64
C LYS A 4 20.06 -19.69 -7.61
N LEU A 5 19.38 -20.05 -6.52
CA LEU A 5 17.96 -19.73 -6.35
C LEU A 5 17.84 -18.28 -5.87
N ILE A 6 17.23 -17.43 -6.70
CA ILE A 6 16.93 -16.03 -6.37
C ILE A 6 15.54 -16.00 -5.72
N VAL A 7 15.46 -15.51 -4.49
CA VAL A 7 14.22 -15.43 -3.73
C VAL A 7 13.96 -13.99 -3.26
N PRO A 8 12.71 -13.55 -3.16
CA PRO A 8 12.41 -12.26 -2.56
C PRO A 8 12.72 -12.30 -1.06
N VAL A 9 13.28 -11.22 -0.52
CA VAL A 9 13.60 -11.08 0.92
C VAL A 9 12.31 -11.14 1.76
N VAL A 10 11.24 -10.58 1.24
CA VAL A 10 9.91 -10.55 1.87
C VAL A 10 8.83 -10.83 0.82
N SER A 11 7.65 -11.27 1.25
CA SER A 11 6.55 -11.50 0.32
C SER A 11 6.08 -10.19 -0.32
N GLU A 12 5.73 -10.21 -1.61
CA GLU A 12 5.15 -9.05 -2.30
C GLU A 12 3.90 -8.52 -1.58
N LYS A 13 3.09 -9.43 -1.01
CA LYS A 13 1.90 -9.08 -0.24
C LYS A 13 2.25 -8.24 1.00
N LEU A 14 3.35 -8.58 1.69
CA LEU A 14 3.78 -7.83 2.87
C LEU A 14 4.25 -6.43 2.46
N VAL A 15 5.09 -6.29 1.44
CA VAL A 15 5.54 -5.00 0.93
C VAL A 15 4.36 -4.15 0.50
N PHE A 16 3.44 -4.72 -0.28
CA PHE A 16 2.23 -4.07 -0.73
C PHE A 16 1.40 -3.50 0.44
N SER A 17 1.20 -4.29 1.49
CA SER A 17 0.37 -3.90 2.64
C SER A 17 1.10 -3.07 3.69
N SER A 18 2.43 -2.95 3.60
CA SER A 18 3.23 -2.19 4.58
C SER A 18 2.90 -0.70 4.56
N GLY A 19 2.70 -0.13 3.36
CA GLY A 19 2.51 1.30 3.21
C GLY A 19 3.82 2.08 3.41
N TYR A 20 3.69 3.37 3.68
CA TYR A 20 4.82 4.30 3.84
C TYR A 20 4.40 5.50 4.68
N ILE A 21 5.40 6.28 5.15
CA ILE A 21 5.18 7.57 5.80
C ILE A 21 5.40 8.69 4.77
N THR A 22 4.50 9.65 4.74
CA THR A 22 4.66 10.85 3.90
C THR A 22 4.26 12.11 4.62
N ALA A 23 5.07 13.16 4.45
CA ALA A 23 4.72 14.52 4.88
C ALA A 23 3.85 15.24 3.85
N GLN A 24 3.80 14.74 2.62
CA GLN A 24 2.99 15.31 1.55
C GLN A 24 1.52 14.92 1.73
N GLU A 25 0.62 15.83 1.33
CA GLU A 25 -0.81 15.56 1.32
C GLU A 25 -1.15 14.61 0.17
N GLU A 26 -1.64 13.42 0.52
CA GLU A 26 -2.17 12.46 -0.45
C GLU A 26 -3.54 12.91 -0.95
N LYS A 27 -3.62 13.32 -2.21
CA LYS A 27 -4.87 13.72 -2.85
C LYS A 27 -5.51 12.52 -3.56
N PRO A 28 -6.75 12.18 -3.23
CA PRO A 28 -7.46 11.11 -3.94
C PRO A 28 -7.64 11.45 -5.43
N LEU A 29 -7.38 10.47 -6.28
CA LEU A 29 -7.72 10.53 -7.68
C LEU A 29 -9.21 10.27 -7.91
N ALA A 30 -9.79 9.37 -7.09
CA ALA A 30 -11.19 8.95 -7.14
C ALA A 30 -11.62 8.37 -5.79
N TYR A 31 -12.90 8.07 -5.69
CA TYR A 31 -13.51 7.41 -4.54
C TYR A 31 -14.37 6.23 -4.99
N ILE A 32 -14.49 5.20 -4.16
CA ILE A 32 -15.52 4.18 -4.31
C ILE A 32 -16.82 4.75 -3.76
N ASN A 33 -17.83 4.97 -4.60
CA ASN A 33 -19.11 5.52 -4.19
C ASN A 33 -20.26 4.51 -4.18
N GLY A 34 -20.04 3.29 -4.68
CA GLY A 34 -21.04 2.25 -4.71
C GLY A 34 -20.46 0.88 -5.07
N ALA A 35 -21.29 -0.14 -5.00
CA ALA A 35 -20.96 -1.51 -5.40
C ALA A 35 -22.23 -2.28 -5.76
N ASP A 36 -22.08 -3.38 -6.52
CA ASP A 36 -23.14 -4.33 -6.85
C ASP A 36 -23.44 -5.28 -5.67
N LYS A 37 -23.52 -4.72 -4.45
CA LYS A 37 -23.81 -5.46 -3.22
C LYS A 37 -24.64 -4.63 -2.24
N PRO A 38 -25.36 -5.26 -1.32
CA PRO A 38 -26.04 -4.57 -0.23
C PRO A 38 -25.10 -3.67 0.57
N ILE A 39 -25.60 -2.55 1.08
CA ILE A 39 -24.81 -1.54 1.79
C ILE A 39 -24.17 -2.09 3.06
N SER A 40 -24.80 -3.07 3.69
CA SER A 40 -24.34 -3.71 4.92
C SER A 40 -23.13 -4.64 4.77
N GLU A 41 -22.75 -4.98 3.53
CA GLU A 41 -21.68 -5.93 3.27
C GLU A 41 -20.33 -5.25 3.01
N TYR A 42 -19.27 -5.87 3.50
CA TYR A 42 -17.91 -5.54 3.11
C TYR A 42 -17.64 -5.98 1.68
N LEU A 43 -16.77 -5.22 1.03
CA LEU A 43 -16.36 -5.50 -0.34
C LEU A 43 -15.14 -6.43 -0.33
N MET A 44 -15.19 -7.43 -1.18
CA MET A 44 -14.22 -8.52 -1.26
C MET A 44 -13.58 -8.58 -2.66
N PRO A 45 -12.49 -9.30 -2.84
CA PRO A 45 -11.97 -9.57 -4.18
C PRO A 45 -13.04 -10.16 -5.10
N ASN A 46 -13.04 -9.72 -6.35
CA ASN A 46 -14.01 -9.95 -7.43
C ASN A 46 -15.30 -9.12 -7.36
N ASP A 47 -15.59 -8.39 -6.30
CA ASP A 47 -16.73 -7.49 -6.29
C ASP A 47 -16.55 -6.34 -7.29
N ILE A 48 -17.68 -5.91 -7.85
CA ILE A 48 -17.75 -4.75 -8.73
C ILE A 48 -18.05 -3.51 -7.89
N VAL A 49 -17.29 -2.47 -8.12
CA VAL A 49 -17.43 -1.17 -7.46
C VAL A 49 -17.60 -0.07 -8.49
N TYR A 50 -18.33 0.96 -8.10
CA TYR A 50 -18.50 2.19 -8.88
C TYR A 50 -17.59 3.26 -8.32
N ILE A 51 -16.88 3.96 -9.20
CA ILE A 51 -15.89 4.98 -8.84
C ILE A 51 -16.27 6.36 -9.39
N THR A 52 -15.84 7.42 -8.72
CA THR A 52 -16.13 8.82 -9.07
C THR A 52 -15.16 9.40 -10.09
N ALA A 53 -14.54 8.58 -10.91
CA ALA A 53 -13.59 9.00 -11.92
C ALA A 53 -13.84 8.23 -13.21
N GLY A 54 -13.56 8.91 -14.31
CA GLY A 54 -13.79 8.36 -15.65
C GLY A 54 -12.76 8.88 -16.65
N SER A 55 -13.16 8.96 -17.90
CA SER A 55 -12.29 9.44 -18.98
C SER A 55 -11.87 10.91 -18.84
N ASN A 56 -12.60 11.70 -18.03
CA ASN A 56 -12.26 13.10 -17.72
C ASN A 56 -10.89 13.26 -17.04
N ILE A 57 -10.36 12.22 -16.39
CA ILE A 57 -9.02 12.20 -15.80
C ILE A 57 -8.08 11.21 -16.50
N GLY A 58 -8.44 10.76 -17.69
CA GLY A 58 -7.61 9.88 -18.53
C GLY A 58 -7.65 8.40 -18.18
N LEU A 59 -8.56 7.93 -17.32
CA LEU A 59 -8.72 6.51 -17.00
C LEU A 59 -9.17 5.72 -18.23
N LYS A 60 -8.64 4.49 -18.31
CA LYS A 60 -8.97 3.52 -19.38
C LYS A 60 -9.31 2.16 -18.78
N PRO A 61 -10.12 1.34 -19.47
CA PRO A 61 -10.31 -0.05 -19.09
C PRO A 61 -8.95 -0.78 -19.04
N GLY A 62 -8.74 -1.56 -17.99
CA GLY A 62 -7.47 -2.24 -17.72
C GLY A 62 -6.55 -1.54 -16.74
N ASP A 63 -6.71 -0.23 -16.52
CA ASP A 63 -5.93 0.50 -15.52
C ASP A 63 -6.13 -0.07 -14.12
N THR A 64 -5.09 0.01 -13.30
CA THR A 64 -5.13 -0.45 -11.91
C THR A 64 -4.95 0.75 -10.99
N LEU A 65 -5.83 0.86 -10.00
CA LEU A 65 -5.76 1.85 -8.94
C LEU A 65 -5.56 1.17 -7.60
N ALA A 66 -4.84 1.84 -6.70
CA ALA A 66 -4.68 1.39 -5.33
C ALA A 66 -5.77 2.00 -4.44
N ILE A 67 -6.39 1.16 -3.62
CA ILE A 67 -7.23 1.59 -2.50
C ILE A 67 -6.30 1.91 -1.35
N TYR A 68 -6.34 3.13 -0.82
CA TYR A 68 -5.45 3.54 0.26
C TYR A 68 -6.20 4.20 1.40
N ARG A 69 -5.60 4.14 2.59
CA ARG A 69 -6.07 4.82 3.80
C ARG A 69 -4.97 5.65 4.42
N ILE A 70 -5.31 6.86 4.81
CA ILE A 70 -4.43 7.70 5.61
C ILE A 70 -4.66 7.34 7.07
N ARG A 71 -3.59 6.96 7.75
CA ARG A 71 -3.60 6.57 9.16
C ARG A 71 -3.13 7.73 10.04
N GLU A 72 -2.67 7.41 11.24
CA GLU A 72 -2.21 8.36 12.24
C GLU A 72 -1.00 9.19 11.79
N LYS A 73 -0.82 10.30 12.47
CA LYS A 73 0.38 11.12 12.35
C LYS A 73 1.54 10.44 13.09
N VAL A 74 2.73 10.56 12.50
CA VAL A 74 3.97 10.05 13.06
C VAL A 74 4.89 11.19 13.41
N ALA A 75 5.40 11.18 14.65
CA ALA A 75 6.45 12.08 15.09
C ALA A 75 7.71 11.25 15.42
N HIS A 76 8.86 11.85 15.17
CA HIS A 76 10.14 11.24 15.51
C HIS A 76 10.27 11.07 17.02
N THR A 77 10.56 9.85 17.47
CA THR A 77 10.54 9.46 18.88
C THR A 77 11.48 10.25 19.78
N GLN A 78 12.63 10.69 19.26
CA GLN A 78 13.64 11.45 20.02
C GLN A 78 13.47 12.96 19.90
N THR A 79 13.12 13.45 18.71
CA THR A 79 13.12 14.89 18.42
C THR A 79 11.74 15.53 18.47
N GLY A 80 10.67 14.72 18.47
CA GLY A 80 9.27 15.18 18.36
C GLY A 80 8.92 15.78 16.98
N LYS A 81 9.86 15.80 16.02
CA LYS A 81 9.62 16.33 14.68
C LYS A 81 8.52 15.55 13.98
N ASN A 82 7.55 16.26 13.41
CA ASN A 82 6.50 15.63 12.60
C ASN A 82 7.11 15.03 11.32
N LEU A 83 6.94 13.72 11.12
CA LEU A 83 7.39 12.98 9.94
C LEU A 83 6.29 12.81 8.90
N GLY A 84 5.04 13.14 9.24
CA GLY A 84 3.91 13.02 8.34
C GLY A 84 2.84 12.04 8.82
N ARG A 85 2.23 11.33 7.88
CA ARG A 85 1.19 10.32 8.15
C ARG A 85 1.54 8.99 7.52
N ILE A 86 1.13 7.92 8.16
CA ILE A 86 1.18 6.58 7.56
C ILE A 86 0.09 6.49 6.49
N VAL A 87 0.47 6.04 5.31
CA VAL A 87 -0.44 5.69 4.21
C VAL A 87 -0.34 4.19 3.97
N THR A 88 -1.43 3.47 4.14
CA THR A 88 -1.48 2.02 3.91
C THR A 88 -2.29 1.72 2.66
N ILE A 89 -1.83 0.74 1.86
CA ILE A 89 -2.57 0.25 0.71
C ILE A 89 -3.36 -0.98 1.17
N VAL A 90 -4.68 -0.90 1.06
CA VAL A 90 -5.59 -1.94 1.54
C VAL A 90 -6.15 -2.80 0.43
N GLY A 91 -5.99 -2.41 -0.82
CA GLY A 91 -6.44 -3.20 -1.95
C GLY A 91 -6.07 -2.60 -3.30
N LEU A 92 -6.39 -3.34 -4.35
CA LEU A 92 -6.28 -2.92 -5.74
C LEU A 92 -7.61 -3.11 -6.44
N VAL A 93 -7.97 -2.15 -7.29
CA VAL A 93 -9.08 -2.26 -8.23
C VAL A 93 -8.57 -2.17 -9.67
N ARG A 94 -9.16 -2.94 -10.57
CA ARG A 94 -8.93 -2.85 -12.00
C ARG A 94 -10.14 -2.27 -12.68
N ILE A 95 -9.94 -1.22 -13.47
CA ILE A 95 -11.00 -0.56 -14.22
C ILE A 95 -11.54 -1.52 -15.28
N THR A 96 -12.85 -1.70 -15.33
CA THR A 96 -13.54 -2.55 -16.31
C THR A 96 -14.30 -1.73 -17.34
N GLU A 97 -14.93 -0.64 -16.91
CA GLU A 97 -15.69 0.25 -17.77
C GLU A 97 -15.43 1.70 -17.39
N VAL A 98 -15.43 2.58 -18.35
CA VAL A 98 -15.18 4.02 -18.14
C VAL A 98 -16.28 4.84 -18.83
N GLY A 99 -16.98 5.63 -18.04
CA GLY A 99 -17.86 6.70 -18.49
C GLY A 99 -17.16 8.07 -18.41
N PRO A 100 -17.83 9.17 -18.74
CA PRO A 100 -17.24 10.50 -18.73
C PRO A 100 -16.72 10.94 -17.35
N GLN A 101 -17.47 10.71 -16.29
CA GLN A 101 -17.15 11.17 -14.92
C GLN A 101 -17.23 10.04 -13.88
N SER A 102 -17.46 8.83 -14.32
CA SER A 102 -17.59 7.66 -13.44
C SER A 102 -17.08 6.43 -14.16
N GLY A 103 -16.80 5.37 -13.41
CA GLY A 103 -16.37 4.12 -13.96
C GLY A 103 -16.81 2.95 -13.10
N LYS A 104 -16.68 1.75 -13.66
CA LYS A 104 -16.76 0.49 -12.92
C LYS A 104 -15.37 -0.09 -12.79
N ALA A 105 -15.12 -0.70 -11.65
CA ALA A 105 -13.89 -1.40 -11.39
C ALA A 105 -14.18 -2.71 -10.66
N ARG A 106 -13.28 -3.66 -10.77
CA ARG A 106 -13.31 -4.91 -10.01
C ARG A 106 -12.22 -4.88 -8.96
N ILE A 107 -12.54 -5.24 -7.73
CA ILE A 107 -11.53 -5.45 -6.69
C ILE A 107 -10.74 -6.70 -7.08
N VAL A 108 -9.42 -6.55 -7.32
CA VAL A 108 -8.54 -7.67 -7.70
C VAL A 108 -7.78 -8.24 -6.53
N GLN A 109 -7.55 -7.41 -5.51
CA GLN A 109 -6.85 -7.81 -4.29
C GLN A 109 -7.30 -6.93 -3.12
N SER A 110 -7.36 -7.50 -1.92
CA SER A 110 -7.49 -6.75 -0.67
C SER A 110 -6.70 -7.42 0.44
N THR A 111 -6.16 -6.62 1.35
CA THR A 111 -5.44 -7.07 2.56
C THR A 111 -6.24 -6.77 3.83
N GLU A 112 -7.22 -5.91 3.72
CA GLU A 112 -8.16 -5.53 4.77
C GLU A 112 -9.57 -5.47 4.17
N ALA A 113 -10.58 -5.42 5.02
CA ALA A 113 -11.95 -5.22 4.58
C ALA A 113 -12.08 -3.87 3.87
N VAL A 114 -12.62 -3.88 2.65
CA VAL A 114 -12.87 -2.69 1.84
C VAL A 114 -14.30 -2.22 2.10
N THR A 115 -14.46 -0.92 2.26
CA THR A 115 -15.77 -0.28 2.45
C THR A 115 -16.08 0.66 1.30
N ARG A 116 -17.29 1.18 1.28
CA ARG A 116 -17.66 2.31 0.40
C ARG A 116 -17.01 3.59 0.93
N LYS A 117 -16.77 4.55 0.06
CA LYS A 117 -16.06 5.83 0.31
C LYS A 117 -14.54 5.69 0.49
N GLU A 118 -13.97 4.52 0.16
CA GLU A 118 -12.53 4.39 0.10
C GLU A 118 -11.91 5.30 -0.95
N THR A 119 -10.70 5.75 -0.66
CA THR A 119 -9.93 6.61 -1.54
C THR A 119 -9.08 5.80 -2.50
N LEU A 120 -8.97 6.28 -3.73
CA LEU A 120 -8.22 5.64 -4.80
C LEU A 120 -7.11 6.56 -5.31
N LYS A 121 -5.96 5.96 -5.67
CA LYS A 121 -4.86 6.63 -6.35
C LYS A 121 -4.24 5.74 -7.41
N GLY A 122 -3.38 6.31 -8.26
CA GLY A 122 -2.59 5.53 -9.20
C GLY A 122 -1.80 4.44 -8.48
N TYR A 123 -1.75 3.25 -9.06
CA TYR A 123 -0.96 2.15 -8.52
C TYR A 123 0.40 2.10 -9.19
N GLU A 124 1.44 2.23 -8.39
CA GLU A 124 2.81 1.94 -8.78
C GLU A 124 3.24 0.60 -8.20
N LYS A 125 3.80 -0.27 -9.05
CA LYS A 125 4.26 -1.57 -8.61
C LYS A 125 5.51 -1.43 -7.75
N PHE A 126 5.44 -1.90 -6.52
CA PHE A 126 6.61 -1.93 -5.63
C PHE A 126 7.65 -2.93 -6.12
N ASN A 127 8.90 -2.52 -6.08
CA ASN A 127 10.01 -3.42 -6.34
C ASN A 127 10.40 -4.13 -5.04
N VAL A 128 10.28 -5.46 -5.05
CA VAL A 128 10.66 -6.28 -3.88
C VAL A 128 12.13 -6.68 -4.06
N PRO A 129 13.00 -6.34 -3.10
CA PRO A 129 14.39 -6.77 -3.13
C PRO A 129 14.49 -8.30 -3.17
N LYS A 130 15.43 -8.80 -3.97
CA LYS A 130 15.70 -10.23 -4.13
C LYS A 130 17.11 -10.54 -3.66
N VAL A 131 17.28 -11.68 -3.04
CA VAL A 131 18.58 -12.20 -2.59
C VAL A 131 18.83 -13.59 -3.17
N ILE A 132 20.09 -13.97 -3.26
CA ILE A 132 20.50 -15.32 -3.63
C ILE A 132 20.41 -16.18 -2.37
N MET A 133 19.63 -17.25 -2.43
CA MET A 133 19.50 -18.18 -1.31
C MET A 133 20.85 -18.84 -1.00
N GLY A 134 21.28 -18.77 0.27
CA GLY A 134 22.55 -19.34 0.73
C GLY A 134 23.75 -18.40 0.66
N ASP A 135 23.61 -17.17 0.15
CA ASP A 135 24.65 -16.17 0.37
C ASP A 135 24.61 -15.70 1.83
N PRO A 136 25.77 -15.62 2.51
CA PRO A 136 25.82 -15.00 3.82
C PRO A 136 25.29 -13.57 3.68
N MET A 137 24.53 -13.11 4.67
CA MET A 137 24.11 -11.70 4.71
C MET A 137 25.36 -10.85 4.53
N LEU A 138 25.35 -9.98 3.52
CA LEU A 138 26.44 -9.03 3.30
C LEU A 138 26.65 -8.27 4.61
N GLU A 139 27.86 -8.39 5.18
CA GLU A 139 28.23 -7.53 6.29
C GLU A 139 28.13 -6.10 5.83
N VAL A 140 27.21 -5.36 6.43
CA VAL A 140 27.07 -3.93 6.15
C VAL A 140 28.31 -3.25 6.73
N ALA A 141 29.18 -2.74 5.87
CA ALA A 141 30.46 -2.14 6.25
C ALA A 141 30.32 -0.94 7.21
N LYS A 142 29.14 -0.33 7.26
CA LYS A 142 28.69 0.63 8.27
C LYS A 142 27.24 0.30 8.62
N THR A 143 26.98 0.02 9.88
CA THR A 143 25.62 -0.13 10.39
C THR A 143 24.94 1.24 10.38
N PRO A 144 23.92 1.48 9.52
CA PRO A 144 23.18 2.74 9.58
C PRO A 144 22.45 2.79 10.92
N GLU A 145 22.69 3.85 11.69
CA GLU A 145 21.92 4.10 12.90
C GLU A 145 20.61 4.79 12.51
N GLY A 146 19.48 4.29 13.02
CA GLY A 146 18.16 4.84 12.79
C GLY A 146 17.22 4.46 13.94
N PHE A 147 16.07 5.13 13.98
CA PHE A 147 15.05 4.91 15.00
C PHE A 147 13.81 4.28 14.39
N ILE A 148 13.19 3.36 15.15
CA ILE A 148 11.83 2.93 14.85
C ILE A 148 10.90 4.07 15.28
N VAL A 149 10.18 4.64 14.32
CA VAL A 149 9.30 5.79 14.54
C VAL A 149 7.83 5.42 14.65
N ALA A 150 7.46 4.27 14.07
CA ALA A 150 6.11 3.73 14.19
C ALA A 150 6.07 2.23 13.90
N THR A 151 4.98 1.59 14.27
CA THR A 151 4.61 0.23 13.87
C THR A 151 3.36 0.30 13.01
N LYS A 152 3.15 -0.69 12.13
CA LYS A 152 1.94 -0.77 11.32
C LYS A 152 0.66 -0.86 12.16
N SER A 153 0.75 -1.50 13.33
CA SER A 153 -0.34 -1.66 14.29
C SER A 153 0.03 -0.91 15.57
N PRO A 154 -0.62 0.21 15.90
CA PRO A 154 -0.22 1.08 17.00
C PRO A 154 -0.38 0.45 18.39
N ILE A 155 -1.12 -0.64 18.49
CA ILE A 155 -1.46 -1.32 19.76
C ILE A 155 -0.45 -2.43 20.09
N GLU A 156 0.41 -2.82 19.14
CA GLU A 156 1.29 -3.97 19.30
C GLU A 156 2.74 -3.55 19.52
N ALA A 157 3.40 -4.20 20.48
CA ALA A 157 4.85 -4.10 20.61
C ALA A 157 5.54 -4.60 19.33
N ALA A 158 6.65 -3.98 18.97
CA ALA A 158 7.48 -4.42 17.85
C ALA A 158 8.10 -5.78 18.20
N THR A 159 7.59 -6.84 17.59
CA THR A 159 8.10 -8.21 17.70
C THR A 159 8.64 -8.70 16.37
N ALA A 160 9.29 -9.85 16.36
CA ALA A 160 9.78 -10.47 15.13
C ALA A 160 8.67 -10.60 14.07
N TYR A 161 9.02 -10.37 12.80
CA TYR A 161 8.13 -10.44 11.63
C TYR A 161 7.04 -9.37 11.56
N ARG A 162 7.12 -8.31 12.37
CA ARG A 162 6.21 -7.17 12.28
C ARG A 162 6.78 -6.05 11.41
N VAL A 163 5.89 -5.29 10.79
CA VAL A 163 6.27 -4.11 10.00
C VAL A 163 6.52 -2.95 10.94
N VAL A 164 7.72 -2.39 10.82
CA VAL A 164 8.13 -1.16 11.51
C VAL A 164 8.52 -0.11 10.48
N TYR A 165 8.35 1.15 10.83
CA TYR A 165 8.80 2.28 10.02
C TYR A 165 10.04 2.90 10.67
N LEU A 166 11.02 3.22 9.84
CA LEU A 166 12.28 3.81 10.27
C LEU A 166 12.33 5.28 9.85
N ASP A 167 13.12 6.07 10.58
CA ASP A 167 13.35 7.49 10.28
C ASP A 167 14.35 7.70 9.13
N LYS A 168 15.01 6.66 8.70
CA LYS A 168 15.99 6.67 7.61
C LYS A 168 15.66 5.64 6.57
N GLY A 169 15.86 6.01 5.31
CA GLY A 169 15.79 5.15 4.14
C GLY A 169 16.92 5.51 3.18
N THR A 170 17.01 4.79 2.09
CA THR A 170 17.81 5.20 0.93
C THR A 170 16.97 6.17 0.12
N ASP A 171 17.51 7.36 -0.14
CA ASP A 171 16.98 8.30 -1.11
C ASP A 171 17.13 7.74 -2.54
#